data_53c3c31bd064deae852a708ff5aa9c71
#
_entry.id   53c3c31bd064deae852a708ff5aa9c71
#
_cell.length_a   1.000
_cell.length_b   1.000
_cell.length_c   1.000
_cell.angle_alpha   90.00
_cell.angle_beta   90.00
_cell.angle_gamma   90.00
#
_symmetry.space_group_name_H-M   'P 1'
#
loop_
_entity.id
_entity.type
_entity.pdbx_description
1 polymer ?
#
loop_
_entity_poly.entity_id
_entity_poly.type
_entity_poly.pdbx_seq_one_letter_code
_entity_poly.pdbx_strand_id
1 'polypeptide(L)'
;WAAFAAKKVSGKLLMSFWPVMLFVLCGFEHSIADIYFGVSGLLTMDKYGISAPELTTAAFLLKNLLPVTLGNIVGGAGIVGCGYWAVYLRHTPGFAEPIEAEQEEIDGAEEY
;
A
#
# COMPACT_ATOMS: atom_id res chain seq x y z
N TRP A 1 3.26 -10.55 2.23
CA TRP A 1 4.18 -11.69 2.16
C TRP A 1 3.68 -12.85 3.01
N ALA A 2 3.49 -12.70 4.30
CA ALA A 2 3.01 -13.75 5.19
C ALA A 2 1.70 -14.40 4.73
N ALA A 3 0.77 -13.61 4.16
CA ALA A 3 -0.47 -14.12 3.58
C ALA A 3 -0.25 -15.01 2.35
N PHE A 4 0.79 -14.78 1.56
CA PHE A 4 1.13 -15.66 0.42
C PHE A 4 1.74 -16.99 0.85
N ALA A 5 2.45 -17.03 1.98
CA ALA A 5 2.99 -18.27 2.55
C ALA A 5 1.91 -19.21 3.09
N ALA A 6 0.74 -18.70 3.46
CA ALA A 6 -0.36 -19.49 3.99
C ALA A 6 -1.14 -20.21 2.88
N LYS A 7 -1.31 -21.54 3.01
CA LYS A 7 -2.03 -22.35 2.03
C LYS A 7 -3.57 -22.27 2.17
N LYS A 8 -4.07 -22.06 3.39
CA LYS A 8 -5.51 -21.98 3.68
C LYS A 8 -5.98 -20.54 3.76
N VAL A 9 -7.23 -20.26 3.35
CA VAL A 9 -7.83 -18.93 3.39
C VAL A 9 -7.84 -18.35 4.81
N SER A 10 -8.19 -19.16 5.81
CA SER A 10 -8.14 -18.76 7.22
C SER A 10 -6.75 -18.34 7.68
N GLY A 11 -5.71 -19.05 7.21
CA GLY A 11 -4.33 -18.68 7.47
C GLY A 11 -3.93 -17.36 6.82
N LYS A 12 -4.39 -17.11 5.57
CA LYS A 12 -4.15 -15.84 4.87
C LYS A 12 -4.77 -14.65 5.61
N LEU A 13 -6.02 -14.81 6.08
CA LEU A 13 -6.71 -13.79 6.86
C LEU A 13 -5.99 -13.51 8.19
N LEU A 14 -5.60 -14.56 8.91
CA LEU A 14 -4.89 -14.41 10.18
C LEU A 14 -3.53 -13.74 10.01
N MET A 15 -2.78 -14.12 8.97
CA MET A 15 -1.47 -13.53 8.67
C MET A 15 -1.56 -12.09 8.17
N SER A 16 -2.71 -11.66 7.64
CA SER A 16 -2.96 -10.25 7.29
C SER A 16 -3.41 -9.43 8.50
N PHE A 17 -4.15 -10.04 9.43
CA PHE A 17 -4.69 -9.37 10.61
C PHE A 17 -3.60 -8.83 11.53
N TRP A 18 -2.59 -9.64 11.87
CA TRP A 18 -1.56 -9.26 12.82
C TRP A 18 -0.76 -8.01 12.44
N PRO A 19 -0.23 -7.89 11.22
CA PRO A 19 0.49 -6.68 10.82
C PRO A 19 -0.40 -5.43 10.83
N VAL A 20 -1.66 -5.57 10.38
CA VAL A 20 -2.62 -4.45 10.39
C VAL A 20 -2.94 -4.02 11.82
N MET A 21 -3.22 -4.97 12.71
CA MET A 21 -3.45 -4.69 14.13
C MET A 21 -2.24 -4.00 14.75
N LEU A 22 -1.03 -4.49 14.46
CA LEU A 22 0.20 -3.94 15.02
C LEU A 22 0.42 -2.48 14.60
N PHE A 23 0.28 -2.14 13.31
CA PHE A 23 0.50 -0.78 12.87
C PHE A 23 -0.55 0.19 13.43
N VAL A 24 -1.80 -0.25 13.56
CA VAL A 24 -2.87 0.54 14.20
C VAL A 24 -2.59 0.78 15.68
N LEU A 25 -2.16 -0.26 16.42
CA LEU A 25 -1.80 -0.14 17.83
C LEU A 25 -0.58 0.75 18.05
N CYS A 26 0.39 0.72 17.14
CA CYS A 26 1.56 1.59 17.19
C CYS A 26 1.26 3.04 16.80
N GLY A 27 0.07 3.35 16.31
CA GLY A 27 -0.30 4.69 15.86
C GLY A 27 0.47 5.14 14.64
N PHE A 28 0.90 4.23 13.77
CA PHE A 28 1.55 4.59 12.51
C PHE A 28 0.52 5.17 11.55
N GLU A 29 0.87 6.29 10.96
CA GLU A 29 -0.01 6.99 10.03
C GLU A 29 -0.06 6.26 8.68
N HIS A 30 -1.28 6.19 8.13
CA HIS A 30 -1.57 5.51 6.87
C HIS A 30 -2.35 6.46 5.96
N SER A 31 -1.75 6.89 4.87
CA SER A 31 -2.29 7.93 3.99
C SER A 31 -3.73 7.65 3.50
N ILE A 32 -4.07 6.40 3.21
CA ILE A 32 -5.43 6.02 2.78
C ILE A 32 -6.44 6.13 3.92
N ALA A 33 -6.05 5.70 5.13
CA ALA A 33 -6.90 5.84 6.32
C ALA A 33 -7.09 7.32 6.69
N ASP A 34 -6.04 8.13 6.56
CA ASP A 34 -6.09 9.57 6.82
C ASP A 34 -7.01 10.30 5.86
N ILE A 35 -7.06 9.91 4.58
CA ILE A 35 -8.04 10.45 3.63
C ILE A 35 -9.46 10.21 4.14
N TYR A 36 -9.76 8.99 4.58
CA TYR A 36 -11.09 8.66 5.11
C TYR A 36 -11.42 9.48 6.36
N PHE A 37 -10.54 9.52 7.35
CA PHE A 37 -10.76 10.24 8.60
C PHE A 37 -10.80 11.76 8.39
N GLY A 38 -9.93 12.31 7.55
CA GLY A 38 -9.87 13.73 7.25
C GLY A 38 -11.13 14.21 6.53
N VAL A 39 -11.56 13.49 5.48
CA VAL A 39 -12.80 13.83 4.75
C VAL A 39 -14.01 13.68 5.64
N SER A 40 -14.10 12.59 6.41
CA SER A 40 -15.21 12.38 7.38
C SER A 40 -15.24 13.46 8.43
N GLY A 41 -14.09 13.90 8.95
CA GLY A 41 -13.97 14.99 9.90
C GLY A 41 -14.47 16.31 9.33
N LEU A 42 -14.02 16.68 8.13
CA LEU A 42 -14.45 17.92 7.44
C LEU A 42 -15.95 17.94 7.17
N LEU A 43 -16.52 16.82 6.69
CA LEU A 43 -17.97 16.70 6.44
C LEU A 43 -18.78 16.77 7.74
N THR A 44 -18.25 16.19 8.83
CA THR A 44 -18.91 16.23 10.15
C THR A 44 -18.92 17.65 10.70
N MET A 45 -17.82 18.39 10.55
CA MET A 45 -17.73 19.79 10.95
C MET A 45 -18.78 20.63 10.22
N ASP A 46 -18.87 20.49 8.90
CA ASP A 46 -19.85 21.23 8.09
C ASP A 46 -21.29 20.90 8.50
N LYS A 47 -21.60 19.61 8.67
CA LYS A 47 -22.93 19.13 9.01
C LYS A 47 -23.42 19.56 10.40
N TYR A 48 -22.54 19.57 11.39
CA TYR A 48 -22.88 19.85 12.79
C TYR A 48 -22.47 21.25 13.26
N GLY A 49 -21.93 22.07 12.37
CA GLY A 49 -21.50 23.44 12.70
C GLY A 49 -20.36 23.50 13.72
N ILE A 50 -19.52 22.46 13.77
CA ILE A 50 -18.39 22.38 14.70
C ILE A 50 -17.24 23.23 14.16
N SER A 51 -16.78 24.19 14.95
CA SER A 51 -15.63 25.02 14.59
C SER A 51 -14.33 24.39 15.08
N ALA A 52 -13.52 23.86 14.16
CA ALA A 52 -12.13 23.49 14.42
C ALA A 52 -11.25 24.25 13.43
N PRO A 53 -10.82 25.48 13.77
CA PRO A 53 -10.11 26.38 12.84
C PRO A 53 -8.79 25.79 12.31
N GLU A 54 -8.23 24.83 13.02
CA GLU A 54 -7.00 24.13 12.63
C GLU A 54 -7.24 23.04 11.57
N LEU A 55 -8.45 22.50 11.48
CA LEU A 55 -8.82 21.48 10.51
C LEU A 55 -9.44 22.11 9.25
N THR A 56 -8.63 22.78 8.49
CA THR A 56 -8.99 23.30 7.17
C THR A 56 -8.56 22.29 6.10
N THR A 57 -9.29 22.19 4.99
CA THR A 57 -8.95 21.29 3.86
C THR A 57 -7.50 21.50 3.41
N ALA A 58 -7.04 22.73 3.28
CA ALA A 58 -5.65 23.03 2.90
C ALA A 58 -4.65 22.58 3.99
N ALA A 59 -4.95 22.79 5.26
CA ALA A 59 -4.10 22.37 6.36
C ALA A 59 -4.02 20.83 6.43
N PHE A 60 -5.14 20.15 6.26
CA PHE A 60 -5.19 18.68 6.20
C PHE A 60 -4.33 18.14 5.05
N LEU A 61 -4.49 18.66 3.84
CA LEU A 61 -3.73 18.21 2.67
C LEU A 61 -2.22 18.45 2.83
N LEU A 62 -1.82 19.65 3.24
CA LEU A 62 -0.41 20.05 3.26
C LEU A 62 0.36 19.62 4.52
N LYS A 63 -0.31 19.62 5.68
CA LYS A 63 0.35 19.34 6.97
C LYS A 63 0.21 17.89 7.43
N ASN A 64 -0.79 17.16 6.92
CA ASN A 64 -1.01 15.76 7.26
C ASN A 64 -0.82 14.85 6.03
N LEU A 65 -1.70 14.92 5.05
CA LEU A 65 -1.74 13.94 3.96
C LEU A 65 -0.46 13.90 3.13
N LEU A 66 0.12 15.05 2.80
CA LEU A 66 1.33 15.11 1.97
C LEU A 66 2.55 14.50 2.68
N PRO A 67 2.93 14.89 3.90
CA PRO A 67 4.06 14.27 4.58
C PRO A 67 3.83 12.78 4.89
N VAL A 68 2.61 12.37 5.26
CA VAL A 68 2.29 10.95 5.49
C VAL A 68 2.43 10.15 4.20
N THR A 69 1.94 10.66 3.08
CA THR A 69 2.07 9.99 1.79
C THR A 69 3.53 9.83 1.36
N LEU A 70 4.34 10.87 1.52
CA LEU A 70 5.78 10.80 1.25
C LEU A 70 6.47 9.77 2.16
N GLY A 71 6.14 9.76 3.45
CA GLY A 71 6.65 8.77 4.39
C GLY A 71 6.25 7.33 4.01
N ASN A 72 5.00 7.13 3.60
CA ASN A 72 4.51 5.81 3.15
C ASN A 72 5.20 5.36 1.85
N ILE A 73 5.49 6.26 0.91
CA ILE A 73 6.25 5.95 -0.32
C ILE A 73 7.68 5.55 0.04
N VAL A 74 8.37 6.34 0.86
CA VAL A 74 9.75 6.05 1.26
C VAL A 74 9.82 4.73 2.04
N GLY A 75 8.95 4.51 3.01
CA GLY A 75 8.90 3.29 3.79
C GLY A 75 8.48 2.06 2.97
N GLY A 76 7.36 2.17 2.25
CA GLY A 76 6.79 1.06 1.50
C GLY A 76 7.57 0.73 0.23
N ALA A 77 7.76 1.69 -0.66
CA ALA A 77 8.47 1.46 -1.92
C ALA A 77 9.99 1.46 -1.73
N GLY A 78 10.53 2.43 -0.97
CA GLY A 78 11.97 2.54 -0.77
C GLY A 78 12.51 1.40 0.08
N ILE A 79 12.11 1.28 1.33
CA ILE A 79 12.70 0.30 2.25
C ILE A 79 12.19 -1.11 1.97
N VAL A 80 10.87 -1.30 2.01
CA VAL A 80 10.27 -2.64 1.87
C VAL A 80 10.42 -3.15 0.43
N GLY A 81 10.05 -2.36 -0.57
CA GLY A 81 10.13 -2.73 -1.99
C GLY A 81 11.56 -3.05 -2.43
N CYS A 82 12.52 -2.17 -2.14
CA CYS A 82 13.93 -2.41 -2.45
C CYS A 82 14.50 -3.60 -1.66
N GLY A 83 14.08 -3.78 -0.40
CA GLY A 83 14.47 -4.94 0.39
C GLY A 83 14.01 -6.26 -0.23
N TYR A 84 12.76 -6.34 -0.67
CA TYR A 84 12.24 -7.52 -1.38
C TYR A 84 12.94 -7.75 -2.71
N TRP A 85 13.15 -6.69 -3.50
CA TRP A 85 13.88 -6.79 -4.74
C TRP A 85 15.29 -7.33 -4.52
N ALA A 86 16.02 -6.81 -3.55
CA ALA A 86 17.39 -7.22 -3.27
C ALA A 86 17.50 -8.68 -2.79
N VAL A 87 16.53 -9.15 -1.99
CA VAL A 87 16.56 -10.49 -1.39
C VAL A 87 16.01 -11.55 -2.34
N TYR A 88 14.92 -11.28 -3.02
CA TYR A 88 14.17 -12.30 -3.76
C TYR A 88 14.28 -12.15 -5.28
N LEU A 89 14.17 -10.95 -5.82
CA LEU A 89 14.01 -10.75 -7.26
C LEU A 89 15.34 -10.58 -7.99
N ARG A 90 16.31 -9.95 -7.37
CA ARG A 90 17.62 -9.69 -7.97
C ARG A 90 18.37 -10.95 -8.45
N HIS A 91 18.13 -12.10 -7.82
CA HIS A 91 18.80 -13.36 -8.10
C HIS A 91 17.89 -14.41 -8.74
N THR A 92 16.66 -14.05 -9.10
CA THR A 92 15.71 -14.98 -9.75
C THR A 92 15.99 -14.97 -11.26
N PRO A 93 16.47 -16.09 -11.86
CA PRO A 93 16.58 -16.21 -13.31
C PRO A 93 15.19 -16.02 -13.94
N GLY A 94 15.11 -15.25 -15.02
CA GLY A 94 13.86 -15.00 -15.74
C GLY A 94 13.05 -13.78 -15.29
N PHE A 95 13.40 -13.11 -14.18
CA PHE A 95 12.71 -11.88 -13.80
C PHE A 95 13.07 -10.68 -14.70
N ALA A 96 14.22 -10.77 -15.37
CA ALA A 96 14.71 -9.75 -16.31
C ALA A 96 14.54 -10.17 -17.78
N GLU A 97 14.03 -11.36 -18.05
CA GLU A 97 13.71 -11.77 -19.42
C GLU A 97 12.42 -11.09 -19.87
N PRO A 98 12.46 -10.36 -20.99
CA PRO A 98 11.32 -9.65 -21.49
C PRO A 98 10.20 -10.63 -21.90
N ILE A 99 8.99 -10.10 -21.92
CA ILE A 99 7.75 -10.67 -22.46
C ILE A 99 7.91 -11.29 -23.88
N GLU A 100 9.05 -11.14 -24.52
CA GLU A 100 9.41 -11.68 -25.84
C GLU A 100 9.32 -13.20 -25.92
N ALA A 101 9.70 -13.92 -24.86
CA ALA A 101 9.61 -15.39 -24.84
C ALA A 101 8.16 -15.91 -24.77
N GLU A 102 7.28 -15.19 -24.10
CA GLU A 102 5.86 -15.52 -24.02
C GLU A 102 5.14 -15.21 -25.35
N GLN A 103 5.61 -14.20 -26.06
CA GLN A 103 5.11 -13.83 -27.37
C GLN A 103 5.49 -14.83 -28.46
N GLU A 104 6.72 -15.36 -28.45
CA GLU A 104 7.17 -16.42 -29.37
C GLU A 104 6.40 -17.72 -29.18
N GLU A 105 6.01 -18.06 -27.95
CA GLU A 105 5.21 -19.25 -27.66
C GLU A 105 3.76 -19.11 -28.15
N ILE A 106 3.21 -17.91 -28.10
CA ILE A 106 1.84 -17.60 -28.59
C ILE A 106 1.82 -17.58 -30.11
N ASP A 107 2.80 -16.93 -30.76
CA ASP A 107 2.88 -16.85 -32.21
C ASP A 107 3.17 -18.23 -32.84
N GLY A 108 3.97 -19.07 -32.18
CA GLY A 108 4.22 -20.44 -32.59
C GLY A 108 3.03 -21.39 -32.43
N ALA A 109 2.08 -21.06 -31.56
CA ALA A 109 0.85 -21.84 -31.35
C ALA A 109 -0.27 -21.52 -32.35
N GLU A 110 -0.22 -20.37 -33.02
CA GLU A 110 -1.16 -19.95 -34.05
C GLU A 110 -0.81 -20.49 -35.46
N GLU A 111 0.37 -21.09 -35.66
CA GLU A 111 0.81 -21.64 -36.95
C GLU A 111 0.43 -23.13 -37.16
N TYR A 112 -0.29 -23.74 -36.25
CA TYR A 112 -0.80 -25.10 -36.35
C TYR A 112 -2.34 -25.12 -36.35
#